data_a265c5e41eb687bc99831b734e548fb9
#
_entry.id   a265c5e41eb687bc99831b734e548fb9
#
_cell.length_a   1.000
_cell.length_b   1.000
_cell.length_c   1.000
_cell.angle_alpha   90.00
_cell.angle_beta   90.00
_cell.angle_gamma   90.00
#
_symmetry.space_group_name_H-M   'P 1'
#
loop_
_entity.id
_entity.type
_entity.pdbx_description
1 polymer ?
#
loop_
_entity_poly.entity_id
_entity_poly.type
_entity_poly.pdbx_seq_one_letter_code
_entity_poly.pdbx_strand_id
1 'polypeptide(L)'
;MKTQYGICPIEECRSVKVTGTGIENDCCRTVSFEKKSEAQKIRAIREYFMEIGMQRVGAVDICLETDDDGKAADLTGLIVNALYQGAYRFSKTAVRRWEAGAAFARRDSLTDFGDLEIWIHGGVADAAGVDAANYVYTADVVDVDAVNCAETNPVNLPAVDIVIAAAIDCAVQFATCVGYARTLGNLPYNLLNIEEMVAYAQAISEKYGIRFHAYREAELKELGCNAILAVNQGSSEEAALVVMEYEPRPGDEKTALVGKGLMFDAGGYHLKSMKDMEGMQYDMCGAANLMEILEISAAGGLQKNLVGVFPLAANLIGPSASRMGDIIETLSGKTVEIYNTDAEGRLVLCDSLTMAQKLGAKCVIDLATLTYSCHAALGDLTAGLFCNDDALCKEIEDAMAQSGERCWRMPLDDWYRDEILWSAIADLANYAPGRPGAGPIAAAYLHEFIEDGTQWVHLDVVGPAVQRKSGKHLAKGATGVCMAGVCRFLAQE
;
A
#
# COMPACT_ATOMS: atom_id res chain seq x y z
N MET A 1 -10.61 32.26 15.38
CA MET A 1 -9.22 32.65 15.71
C MET A 1 -8.33 31.76 14.86
N LYS A 2 -7.48 32.34 14.00
CA LYS A 2 -6.49 31.61 13.22
C LYS A 2 -5.34 31.23 14.13
N THR A 3 -4.86 30.03 14.00
CA THR A 3 -3.77 29.56 14.85
C THR A 3 -2.56 29.07 14.06
N GLN A 4 -1.39 29.57 14.39
CA GLN A 4 -0.10 29.42 13.70
C GLN A 4 0.75 28.26 14.22
N TYR A 5 1.42 27.52 13.32
CA TYR A 5 2.29 26.40 13.64
C TYR A 5 3.73 26.70 13.23
N GLY A 6 4.68 26.54 14.15
CA GLY A 6 6.11 26.60 13.85
C GLY A 6 6.74 25.21 13.85
N ILE A 7 7.42 24.82 12.78
CA ILE A 7 8.19 23.60 12.69
C ILE A 7 9.66 23.96 12.46
N CYS A 8 10.53 23.47 13.34
CA CYS A 8 11.98 23.58 13.25
C CYS A 8 12.57 22.44 12.38
N PRO A 9 13.73 22.60 11.72
CA PRO A 9 14.36 21.53 10.93
C PRO A 9 14.42 20.19 11.69
N ILE A 10 14.25 19.07 11.01
CA ILE A 10 14.08 17.75 11.65
C ILE A 10 15.28 17.42 12.57
N GLU A 11 16.50 17.77 12.17
CA GLU A 11 17.72 17.55 12.99
C GLU A 11 17.78 18.41 14.26
N GLU A 12 17.23 19.63 14.21
CA GLU A 12 17.22 20.60 15.30
C GLU A 12 15.86 20.71 16.00
N CYS A 13 14.83 20.02 15.46
CA CYS A 13 13.47 20.15 15.95
C CYS A 13 13.33 19.57 17.36
N ARG A 14 13.12 20.43 18.34
CA ARG A 14 12.83 20.05 19.73
C ARG A 14 11.32 19.87 19.95
N SER A 15 10.49 20.55 19.17
CA SER A 15 9.03 20.50 19.32
C SER A 15 8.33 21.01 18.06
N VAL A 16 7.11 20.52 17.81
CA VAL A 16 6.15 21.08 16.85
C VAL A 16 5.02 21.72 17.62
N LYS A 17 4.72 22.97 17.34
CA LYS A 17 3.62 23.70 17.97
C LYS A 17 2.46 23.81 17.00
N VAL A 18 1.30 23.30 17.41
CA VAL A 18 0.10 23.19 16.58
C VAL A 18 -1.05 23.92 17.26
N THR A 19 -1.74 24.80 16.55
CA THR A 19 -2.96 25.46 17.01
C THR A 19 -4.02 25.41 15.89
N GLY A 20 -5.30 25.16 16.17
CA GLY A 20 -6.36 25.04 15.16
C GLY A 20 -7.71 25.61 15.63
N THR A 21 -8.56 26.06 14.69
CA THR A 21 -9.95 26.43 14.95
C THR A 21 -10.83 25.19 14.85
N GLY A 22 -11.60 24.90 15.92
CA GLY A 22 -12.52 23.76 15.97
C GLY A 22 -12.09 22.62 16.88
N ILE A 23 -10.91 22.69 17.49
CA ILE A 23 -10.51 21.78 18.57
C ILE A 23 -11.18 22.29 19.85
N GLU A 24 -11.99 21.45 20.51
CA GLU A 24 -12.49 21.77 21.84
C GLU A 24 -11.31 22.02 22.80
N ASN A 25 -11.24 23.24 23.29
CA ASN A 25 -10.20 23.86 24.08
C ASN A 25 -8.99 24.38 23.25
N ASP A 26 -8.80 25.68 23.33
CA ASP A 26 -7.69 26.53 22.86
C ASP A 26 -6.29 26.04 23.33
N CYS A 27 -5.92 24.81 23.04
CA CYS A 27 -4.65 24.21 23.47
C CYS A 27 -3.65 24.13 22.34
N CYS A 28 -2.67 25.00 22.40
CA CYS A 28 -1.39 24.80 21.72
C CYS A 28 -0.74 23.51 22.25
N ARG A 29 -0.72 22.44 21.46
CA ARG A 29 -0.03 21.20 21.83
C ARG A 29 1.38 21.23 21.26
N THR A 30 2.35 21.04 22.12
CA THR A 30 3.76 20.89 21.74
C THR A 30 4.12 19.41 21.76
N VAL A 31 4.57 18.88 20.62
CA VAL A 31 5.13 17.53 20.54
C VAL A 31 6.63 17.64 20.73
N SER A 32 7.16 17.14 21.87
CA SER A 32 8.59 17.15 22.14
C SER A 32 9.30 15.98 21.47
N PHE A 33 10.41 16.26 20.83
CA PHE A 33 11.25 15.28 20.11
C PHE A 33 12.61 15.07 20.78
N GLU A 34 12.81 15.59 21.98
CA GLU A 34 14.07 15.40 22.72
C GLU A 34 14.39 13.92 22.88
N LYS A 35 15.65 13.55 22.58
CA LYS A 35 16.19 12.17 22.67
C LYS A 35 15.57 11.14 21.71
N LYS A 36 14.85 11.54 20.66
CA LYS A 36 14.33 10.63 19.65
C LYS A 36 15.28 10.55 18.44
N SER A 37 15.45 9.37 17.87
CA SER A 37 16.08 9.21 16.55
C SER A 37 15.23 9.89 15.46
N GLU A 38 15.83 10.16 14.31
CA GLU A 38 15.13 10.79 13.18
C GLU A 38 13.85 10.01 12.80
N ALA A 39 13.95 8.69 12.62
CA ALA A 39 12.78 7.84 12.33
C ALA A 39 11.69 7.92 13.43
N GLN A 40 12.08 8.08 14.69
CA GLN A 40 11.12 8.26 15.79
C GLN A 40 10.46 9.65 15.77
N LYS A 41 11.18 10.69 15.31
CA LYS A 41 10.64 12.05 15.14
C LYS A 41 9.63 12.05 14.00
N ILE A 42 9.99 11.51 12.83
CA ILE A 42 9.10 11.40 11.65
C ILE A 42 7.81 10.67 12.03
N ARG A 43 7.93 9.54 12.72
CA ARG A 43 6.76 8.79 13.19
C ARG A 43 5.88 9.61 14.13
N ALA A 44 6.46 10.32 15.07
CA ALA A 44 5.71 11.13 16.02
C ALA A 44 4.97 12.29 15.33
N ILE A 45 5.57 12.92 14.32
CA ILE A 45 4.92 13.94 13.48
C ILE A 45 3.74 13.32 12.73
N ARG A 46 3.96 12.19 12.02
CA ARG A 46 2.91 11.49 11.30
C ARG A 46 1.73 11.12 12.21
N GLU A 47 1.99 10.46 13.34
CA GLU A 47 0.95 10.06 14.29
C GLU A 47 0.17 11.26 14.83
N TYR A 48 0.84 12.38 15.11
CA TYR A 48 0.22 13.60 15.60
C TYR A 48 -0.72 14.23 14.59
N PHE A 49 -0.30 14.39 13.33
CA PHE A 49 -1.16 14.95 12.28
C PHE A 49 -2.26 14.00 11.84
N MET A 50 -2.06 12.69 11.90
CA MET A 50 -3.15 11.72 11.73
C MET A 50 -4.21 11.86 12.85
N GLU A 51 -3.81 12.13 14.10
CA GLU A 51 -4.76 12.40 15.19
C GLU A 51 -5.56 13.68 14.93
N ILE A 52 -4.93 14.74 14.42
CA ILE A 52 -5.62 15.97 14.01
C ILE A 52 -6.61 15.67 12.88
N GLY A 53 -6.20 14.95 11.82
CA GLY A 53 -7.11 14.55 10.74
C GLY A 53 -8.28 13.70 11.24
N MET A 54 -8.07 12.81 12.23
CA MET A 54 -9.15 12.03 12.86
C MET A 54 -10.22 12.92 13.51
N GLN A 55 -9.85 14.09 13.99
CA GLN A 55 -10.80 15.06 14.58
C GLN A 55 -11.59 15.84 13.51
N ARG A 56 -11.20 15.72 12.22
CA ARG A 56 -11.83 16.42 11.08
C ARG A 56 -11.95 17.92 11.33
N VAL A 57 -10.87 18.52 11.78
CA VAL A 57 -10.78 19.98 11.90
C VAL A 57 -10.88 20.60 10.51
N GLY A 58 -11.73 21.64 10.39
CA GLY A 58 -12.03 22.27 9.09
C GLY A 58 -10.85 23.03 8.50
N ALA A 59 -9.93 23.54 9.33
CA ALA A 59 -8.75 24.27 8.86
C ALA A 59 -7.53 24.00 9.75
N VAL A 60 -6.36 23.80 9.12
CA VAL A 60 -5.06 23.60 9.78
C VAL A 60 -4.05 24.58 9.22
N ASP A 61 -3.52 25.44 10.05
CA ASP A 61 -2.42 26.36 9.72
C ASP A 61 -1.07 25.77 10.10
N ILE A 62 -0.14 25.68 9.16
CA ILE A 62 1.20 25.11 9.36
C ILE A 62 2.24 26.17 8.97
N CYS A 63 3.12 26.52 9.90
CA CYS A 63 4.27 27.39 9.63
C CYS A 63 5.54 26.57 9.61
N LEU A 64 6.27 26.60 8.49
CA LEU A 64 7.54 25.92 8.30
C LEU A 64 8.67 26.93 8.36
N GLU A 65 9.59 26.77 9.33
CA GLU A 65 10.83 27.53 9.40
C GLU A 65 12.00 26.57 9.13
N THR A 66 12.61 26.68 7.97
CA THR A 66 13.78 25.88 7.58
C THR A 66 14.66 26.71 6.65
N ASP A 67 15.95 26.45 6.70
CA ASP A 67 16.96 27.00 5.79
C ASP A 67 17.23 26.10 4.57
N ASP A 68 16.51 24.98 4.45
CA ASP A 68 16.64 23.98 3.40
C ASP A 68 15.26 23.68 2.77
N ASP A 69 15.09 24.10 1.53
CA ASP A 69 13.84 23.97 0.77
C ASP A 69 13.44 22.51 0.55
N GLY A 70 14.40 21.60 0.37
CA GLY A 70 14.13 20.18 0.20
C GLY A 70 13.56 19.56 1.49
N LYS A 71 14.11 19.93 2.65
CA LYS A 71 13.58 19.47 3.96
C LYS A 71 12.19 20.02 4.24
N ALA A 72 11.93 21.28 3.86
CA ALA A 72 10.60 21.88 3.98
C ALA A 72 9.57 21.11 3.15
N ALA A 73 9.89 20.76 1.91
CA ALA A 73 9.02 20.00 1.02
C ALA A 73 8.74 18.58 1.56
N ASP A 74 9.76 17.86 2.01
CA ASP A 74 9.63 16.52 2.61
C ASP A 74 8.71 16.53 3.84
N LEU A 75 8.89 17.52 4.72
CA LEU A 75 8.09 17.64 5.93
C LEU A 75 6.65 18.05 5.62
N THR A 76 6.46 18.95 4.65
CA THR A 76 5.13 19.32 4.16
C THR A 76 4.40 18.09 3.61
N GLY A 77 5.04 17.31 2.74
CA GLY A 77 4.47 16.09 2.19
C GLY A 77 4.06 15.09 3.27
N LEU A 78 4.91 14.90 4.29
CA LEU A 78 4.61 14.02 5.42
C LEU A 78 3.38 14.48 6.22
N ILE A 79 3.28 15.78 6.49
CA ILE A 79 2.19 16.38 7.29
C ILE A 79 0.87 16.29 6.52
N VAL A 80 0.84 16.71 5.26
CA VAL A 80 -0.35 16.69 4.42
C VAL A 80 -0.89 15.26 4.29
N ASN A 81 -0.01 14.31 3.94
CA ASN A 81 -0.40 12.90 3.87
C ASN A 81 -0.97 12.41 5.20
N ALA A 82 -0.35 12.73 6.33
CA ALA A 82 -0.82 12.29 7.65
C ALA A 82 -2.20 12.85 8.00
N LEU A 83 -2.47 14.13 7.68
CA LEU A 83 -3.78 14.75 7.89
C LEU A 83 -4.87 14.04 7.08
N TYR A 84 -4.64 13.79 5.78
CA TYR A 84 -5.59 13.08 4.93
C TYR A 84 -5.81 11.64 5.41
N GLN A 85 -4.75 10.91 5.77
CA GLN A 85 -4.86 9.56 6.31
C GLN A 85 -5.73 9.50 7.57
N GLY A 86 -5.59 10.46 8.46
CA GLY A 86 -6.44 10.58 9.65
C GLY A 86 -7.88 10.98 9.31
N ALA A 87 -8.07 11.87 8.35
CA ALA A 87 -9.40 12.38 7.97
C ALA A 87 -10.24 11.36 7.18
N TYR A 88 -9.60 10.40 6.49
CA TYR A 88 -10.29 9.42 5.66
C TYR A 88 -11.43 8.70 6.38
N ARG A 89 -12.55 8.58 5.69
CA ARG A 89 -13.69 7.72 6.05
C ARG A 89 -14.21 7.00 4.83
N PHE A 90 -14.71 5.79 5.05
CA PHE A 90 -15.45 5.08 4.00
C PHE A 90 -16.89 5.57 3.95
N SER A 91 -17.31 6.11 2.80
CA SER A 91 -18.64 6.65 2.62
C SER A 91 -19.69 5.55 2.38
N LYS A 92 -20.45 5.22 3.44
CA LYS A 92 -21.53 4.22 3.37
C LYS A 92 -22.69 4.64 2.46
N THR A 93 -22.89 5.94 2.25
CA THR A 93 -24.04 6.45 1.49
C THR A 93 -23.85 6.30 -0.02
N ALA A 94 -22.60 6.25 -0.49
CA ALA A 94 -22.27 6.13 -1.90
C ALA A 94 -22.48 4.69 -2.47
N VAL A 95 -22.68 3.70 -1.60
CA VAL A 95 -22.83 2.28 -2.00
C VAL A 95 -24.22 1.91 -2.53
N ARG A 96 -25.21 2.79 -2.43
CA ARG A 96 -26.63 2.46 -2.66
C ARG A 96 -27.04 2.04 -4.06
N ARG A 97 -26.25 2.38 -5.08
CA ARG A 97 -26.51 2.01 -6.48
C ARG A 97 -25.20 1.54 -7.10
N TRP A 98 -25.01 0.24 -7.13
CA TRP A 98 -23.81 -0.39 -7.68
C TRP A 98 -24.12 -0.96 -9.06
N GLU A 99 -23.27 -0.65 -10.03
CA GLU A 99 -23.29 -1.17 -11.39
C GLU A 99 -21.91 -1.76 -11.70
N ALA A 100 -21.80 -2.69 -12.63
CA ALA A 100 -20.51 -3.25 -13.04
C ALA A 100 -19.53 -2.16 -13.48
N GLY A 101 -18.27 -2.27 -13.07
CA GLY A 101 -17.22 -1.25 -13.28
C GLY A 101 -17.37 -0.01 -12.39
N ALA A 102 -18.24 -0.07 -11.38
CA ALA A 102 -18.53 1.08 -10.54
C ALA A 102 -17.40 1.45 -9.58
N ALA A 103 -16.49 0.49 -9.24
CA ALA A 103 -15.45 0.73 -8.25
C ALA A 103 -14.56 1.91 -8.63
N PHE A 104 -14.06 1.96 -9.86
CA PHE A 104 -13.24 3.08 -10.34
C PHE A 104 -14.05 4.37 -10.47
N ALA A 105 -15.22 4.32 -11.12
CA ALA A 105 -16.06 5.51 -11.34
C ALA A 105 -16.59 6.16 -10.06
N ARG A 106 -16.62 5.40 -8.95
CA ARG A 106 -17.16 5.88 -7.66
C ARG A 106 -16.10 6.06 -6.58
N ARG A 107 -14.83 5.78 -6.88
CA ARG A 107 -13.78 5.84 -5.86
C ARG A 107 -13.74 7.18 -5.12
N ASP A 108 -13.93 8.30 -5.82
CA ASP A 108 -13.95 9.64 -5.22
C ASP A 108 -15.14 9.80 -4.25
N SER A 109 -16.34 9.40 -4.66
CA SER A 109 -17.53 9.49 -3.81
C SER A 109 -17.54 8.51 -2.63
N LEU A 110 -16.81 7.40 -2.72
CA LEU A 110 -16.64 6.42 -1.65
C LEU A 110 -15.54 6.82 -0.67
N THR A 111 -14.59 7.64 -1.11
CA THR A 111 -13.43 8.11 -0.35
C THR A 111 -13.76 9.49 0.20
N ASP A 112 -13.99 9.57 1.51
CA ASP A 112 -14.43 10.78 2.19
C ASP A 112 -13.34 11.27 3.15
N PHE A 113 -12.74 12.41 2.84
CA PHE A 113 -11.77 13.10 3.70
C PHE A 113 -12.42 14.23 4.54
N GLY A 114 -13.67 14.58 4.28
CA GLY A 114 -14.35 15.73 4.88
C GLY A 114 -13.86 17.06 4.32
N ASP A 115 -14.36 18.15 4.87
CA ASP A 115 -13.94 19.51 4.52
C ASP A 115 -12.64 19.82 5.26
N LEU A 116 -11.48 19.57 4.61
CA LEU A 116 -10.15 19.81 5.18
C LEU A 116 -9.48 20.94 4.42
N GLU A 117 -9.31 22.10 5.07
CA GLU A 117 -8.49 23.19 4.57
C GLU A 117 -7.11 23.15 5.23
N ILE A 118 -6.06 23.19 4.42
CA ILE A 118 -4.67 23.21 4.90
C ILE A 118 -4.02 24.52 4.48
N TRP A 119 -3.57 25.29 5.45
CA TRP A 119 -2.82 26.52 5.26
C TRP A 119 -1.38 26.27 5.60
N ILE A 120 -0.47 26.45 4.64
CA ILE A 120 0.96 26.27 4.86
C ILE A 120 1.64 27.62 4.64
N HIS A 121 2.34 28.06 5.68
CA HIS A 121 3.16 29.26 5.65
C HIS A 121 4.63 28.81 5.62
N GLY A 122 5.30 29.02 4.51
CA GLY A 122 6.74 28.73 4.34
C GLY A 122 7.49 30.05 4.13
N GLY A 123 8.60 30.22 4.83
CA GLY A 123 9.52 31.33 4.60
C GLY A 123 10.91 30.92 5.07
N VAL A 124 11.91 31.02 4.21
CA VAL A 124 13.29 31.22 4.68
C VAL A 124 13.26 32.52 5.45
N ALA A 125 13.66 32.50 6.73
CA ALA A 125 13.74 33.71 7.54
C ALA A 125 14.71 34.69 6.85
N ASP A 126 14.17 35.52 5.99
CA ASP A 126 14.96 36.59 5.40
C ASP A 126 15.03 37.73 6.42
N ALA A 127 16.24 38.21 6.69
CA ALA A 127 16.55 39.29 7.61
C ALA A 127 15.90 40.64 7.21
N ALA A 128 15.01 40.65 6.21
CA ALA A 128 14.41 41.83 5.62
C ALA A 128 12.89 41.98 5.78
N GLY A 129 12.21 41.15 6.55
CA GLY A 129 10.82 41.38 6.98
C GLY A 129 9.78 41.34 5.84
N VAL A 130 9.92 40.45 4.89
CA VAL A 130 8.93 40.23 3.81
C VAL A 130 7.82 39.32 4.31
N ASP A 131 6.55 39.74 4.07
CA ASP A 131 5.35 38.98 4.41
C ASP A 131 5.39 37.58 3.79
N ALA A 132 5.25 36.55 4.65
CA ALA A 132 5.19 35.14 4.22
C ALA A 132 4.04 34.93 3.24
N ALA A 133 4.32 34.30 2.11
CA ALA A 133 3.29 33.92 1.16
C ALA A 133 2.33 32.87 1.77
N ASN A 134 1.03 33.12 1.65
CA ASN A 134 -0.02 32.25 2.20
C ASN A 134 -0.52 31.32 1.11
N TYR A 135 -0.42 30.01 1.31
CA TYR A 135 -1.05 28.99 0.47
C TYR A 135 -2.34 28.49 1.10
N VAL A 136 -3.42 28.57 0.35
CA VAL A 136 -4.72 28.01 0.75
C VAL A 136 -4.96 26.76 -0.08
N TYR A 137 -5.07 25.62 0.58
CA TYR A 137 -5.52 24.38 -0.03
C TYR A 137 -6.94 24.08 0.47
N THR A 138 -7.90 24.07 -0.46
CA THR A 138 -9.25 23.56 -0.19
C THR A 138 -9.36 22.19 -0.83
N ALA A 139 -9.58 21.16 -0.01
CA ALA A 139 -9.83 19.82 -0.51
C ALA A 139 -11.28 19.66 -0.94
N ASP A 140 -11.69 20.33 -2.01
CA ASP A 140 -12.85 19.90 -2.76
C ASP A 140 -12.44 18.74 -3.66
N VAL A 141 -12.65 17.52 -3.16
CA VAL A 141 -12.37 16.28 -3.90
C VAL A 141 -13.43 16.10 -4.98
N VAL A 142 -13.27 16.77 -6.10
CA VAL A 142 -14.15 16.55 -7.27
C VAL A 142 -13.37 16.54 -8.60
N ASP A 143 -12.07 16.68 -8.63
CA ASP A 143 -11.35 16.39 -9.88
C ASP A 143 -9.85 16.30 -9.64
N VAL A 144 -9.27 15.09 -9.72
CA VAL A 144 -7.82 14.89 -9.64
C VAL A 144 -7.09 15.56 -10.84
N ASP A 145 -7.82 15.87 -11.90
CA ASP A 145 -7.34 16.60 -13.07
C ASP A 145 -7.37 18.13 -12.89
N ALA A 146 -7.96 18.62 -11.79
CA ALA A 146 -8.07 20.03 -11.47
C ALA A 146 -7.61 20.35 -10.05
N VAL A 147 -6.37 20.00 -9.72
CA VAL A 147 -5.72 20.66 -8.58
C VAL A 147 -5.37 22.07 -9.03
N ASN A 148 -6.38 22.94 -9.00
CA ASN A 148 -6.18 24.36 -9.20
C ASN A 148 -5.56 24.93 -7.93
N CYS A 149 -4.28 25.32 -8.01
CA CYS A 149 -3.76 26.37 -7.13
C CYS A 149 -4.70 27.57 -7.28
N ALA A 150 -5.66 27.72 -6.35
CA ALA A 150 -6.65 28.75 -6.42
C ALA A 150 -5.96 30.13 -6.42
N GLU A 151 -6.11 30.82 -7.54
CA GLU A 151 -6.01 32.28 -7.70
C GLU A 151 -4.76 32.99 -7.17
N THR A 152 -3.57 32.43 -7.36
CA THR A 152 -2.34 33.23 -7.37
C THR A 152 -1.77 33.22 -8.76
N ASN A 153 -1.60 34.40 -9.33
CA ASN A 153 -1.03 34.60 -10.65
C ASN A 153 0.39 33.95 -10.67
N PRO A 154 0.66 32.87 -11.44
CA PRO A 154 1.89 32.10 -11.31
C PRO A 154 3.17 32.82 -11.75
N VAL A 155 3.08 34.10 -12.09
CA VAL A 155 4.15 34.87 -12.77
C VAL A 155 5.21 35.45 -11.82
N ASN A 156 5.02 35.38 -10.48
CA ASN A 156 5.94 36.00 -9.52
C ASN A 156 6.13 35.23 -8.16
N LEU A 157 5.99 33.92 -8.13
CA LEU A 157 6.29 33.19 -6.90
C LEU A 157 7.81 33.01 -6.73
N PRO A 158 8.38 33.18 -5.52
CA PRO A 158 9.75 32.78 -5.22
C PRO A 158 9.97 31.30 -5.51
N ALA A 159 11.19 30.89 -5.82
CA ALA A 159 11.49 29.48 -6.15
C ALA A 159 11.09 28.50 -5.03
N VAL A 160 11.23 28.90 -3.77
CA VAL A 160 10.82 28.14 -2.56
C VAL A 160 9.33 27.83 -2.60
N ASP A 161 8.51 28.79 -2.97
CA ASP A 161 7.05 28.64 -3.00
C ASP A 161 6.60 27.62 -4.04
N ILE A 162 7.29 27.55 -5.18
CA ILE A 162 7.02 26.56 -6.23
C ILE A 162 7.33 25.13 -5.75
N VAL A 163 8.43 24.94 -5.01
CA VAL A 163 8.83 23.62 -4.47
C VAL A 163 7.84 23.13 -3.42
N ILE A 164 7.41 24.00 -2.52
CA ILE A 164 6.42 23.66 -1.49
C ILE A 164 5.06 23.37 -2.13
N ALA A 165 4.60 24.16 -3.09
CA ALA A 165 3.35 23.91 -3.80
C ALA A 165 3.38 22.55 -4.52
N ALA A 166 4.45 22.23 -5.24
CA ALA A 166 4.61 20.92 -5.88
C ALA A 166 4.62 19.76 -4.86
N ALA A 167 5.25 19.96 -3.69
CA ALA A 167 5.25 18.95 -2.64
C ALA A 167 3.84 18.70 -2.04
N ILE A 168 3.03 19.77 -1.93
CA ILE A 168 1.64 19.67 -1.49
C ILE A 168 0.82 18.89 -2.52
N ASP A 169 0.94 19.25 -3.81
CA ASP A 169 0.21 18.56 -4.89
C ASP A 169 0.54 17.07 -4.91
N CYS A 170 1.82 16.70 -4.87
CA CYS A 170 2.25 15.31 -4.79
C CYS A 170 1.71 14.61 -3.55
N ALA A 171 1.69 15.28 -2.39
CA ALA A 171 1.21 14.70 -1.15
C ALA A 171 -0.30 14.50 -1.14
N VAL A 172 -1.08 15.42 -1.70
CA VAL A 172 -2.53 15.29 -1.86
C VAL A 172 -2.86 14.15 -2.81
N GLN A 173 -2.19 14.10 -3.97
CA GLN A 173 -2.37 13.01 -4.92
C GLN A 173 -2.03 11.64 -4.29
N PHE A 174 -0.88 11.55 -3.61
CA PHE A 174 -0.50 10.35 -2.87
C PHE A 174 -1.56 9.96 -1.83
N ALA A 175 -1.98 10.90 -1.00
CA ALA A 175 -2.98 10.66 0.05
C ALA A 175 -4.33 10.22 -0.52
N THR A 176 -4.72 10.76 -1.66
CA THR A 176 -5.94 10.40 -2.39
C THR A 176 -5.87 8.94 -2.85
N CYS A 177 -4.77 8.54 -3.52
CA CYS A 177 -4.59 7.14 -3.94
C CYS A 177 -4.53 6.17 -2.75
N VAL A 178 -3.89 6.55 -1.62
CA VAL A 178 -3.99 5.75 -0.38
C VAL A 178 -5.44 5.64 0.10
N GLY A 179 -6.22 6.71 -0.03
CA GLY A 179 -7.67 6.69 0.23
C GLY A 179 -8.40 5.71 -0.68
N TYR A 180 -8.05 5.64 -1.96
CA TYR A 180 -8.63 4.68 -2.91
C TYR A 180 -8.26 3.24 -2.56
N ALA A 181 -6.99 2.94 -2.27
CA ALA A 181 -6.57 1.62 -1.79
C ALA A 181 -7.35 1.17 -0.55
N ARG A 182 -7.55 2.09 0.42
CA ARG A 182 -8.36 1.84 1.62
C ARG A 182 -9.83 1.61 1.27
N THR A 183 -10.35 2.33 0.29
CA THR A 183 -11.74 2.18 -0.19
C THR A 183 -11.94 0.82 -0.83
N LEU A 184 -11.02 0.37 -1.71
CA LEU A 184 -11.04 -0.97 -2.29
C LEU A 184 -11.05 -2.04 -1.20
N GLY A 185 -10.13 -1.99 -0.24
CA GLY A 185 -10.10 -2.94 0.86
C GLY A 185 -11.37 -2.93 1.73
N ASN A 186 -12.05 -1.80 1.86
CA ASN A 186 -13.28 -1.69 2.66
C ASN A 186 -14.54 -2.17 1.93
N LEU A 187 -14.51 -2.31 0.63
CA LEU A 187 -15.64 -2.82 -0.15
C LEU A 187 -15.86 -4.31 0.11
N PRO A 188 -17.10 -4.75 0.34
CA PRO A 188 -17.39 -6.17 0.48
C PRO A 188 -17.36 -6.87 -0.89
N TYR A 189 -17.09 -8.18 -0.89
CA TYR A 189 -16.92 -9.00 -2.08
C TYR A 189 -18.06 -8.88 -3.11
N ASN A 190 -19.30 -8.75 -2.68
CA ASN A 190 -20.45 -8.61 -3.58
C ASN A 190 -20.50 -7.26 -4.32
N LEU A 191 -19.62 -6.32 -3.99
CA LEU A 191 -19.48 -5.01 -4.65
C LEU A 191 -18.12 -4.86 -5.32
N LEU A 192 -17.10 -5.52 -4.82
CA LEU A 192 -15.76 -5.56 -5.40
C LEU A 192 -15.33 -7.02 -5.53
N ASN A 193 -15.74 -7.64 -6.60
CA ASN A 193 -15.36 -8.99 -6.98
C ASN A 193 -14.17 -9.00 -7.97
N ILE A 194 -13.85 -10.14 -8.53
CA ILE A 194 -12.73 -10.29 -9.47
C ILE A 194 -12.92 -9.38 -10.70
N GLU A 195 -14.12 -9.35 -11.29
CA GLU A 195 -14.41 -8.56 -12.49
C GLU A 195 -14.32 -7.05 -12.22
N GLU A 196 -14.84 -6.59 -11.08
CA GLU A 196 -14.75 -5.19 -10.67
C GLU A 196 -13.29 -4.75 -10.46
N MET A 197 -12.46 -5.62 -9.89
CA MET A 197 -11.04 -5.32 -9.66
C MET A 197 -10.25 -5.31 -10.97
N VAL A 198 -10.58 -6.19 -11.92
CA VAL A 198 -10.02 -6.16 -13.29
C VAL A 198 -10.41 -4.87 -14.00
N ALA A 199 -11.68 -4.50 -13.96
CA ALA A 199 -12.17 -3.26 -14.56
C ALA A 199 -11.50 -2.01 -13.91
N TYR A 200 -11.28 -2.06 -12.61
CA TYR A 200 -10.56 -1.00 -11.89
C TYR A 200 -9.12 -0.83 -12.38
N ALA A 201 -8.37 -1.92 -12.49
CA ALA A 201 -6.99 -1.92 -12.98
C ALA A 201 -6.91 -1.45 -14.45
N GLN A 202 -7.88 -1.87 -15.28
CA GLN A 202 -7.98 -1.43 -16.67
C GLN A 202 -8.20 0.09 -16.74
N ALA A 203 -9.10 0.63 -15.94
CA ALA A 203 -9.40 2.07 -15.95
C ALA A 203 -8.20 2.93 -15.51
N ILE A 204 -7.41 2.48 -14.51
CA ILE A 204 -6.12 3.10 -14.19
C ILE A 204 -5.21 3.09 -15.41
N SER A 205 -5.10 1.93 -16.06
CA SER A 205 -4.19 1.72 -17.18
C SER A 205 -4.56 2.62 -18.38
N GLU A 206 -5.85 2.73 -18.70
CA GLU A 206 -6.37 3.60 -19.76
C GLU A 206 -6.11 5.08 -19.43
N LYS A 207 -6.32 5.50 -18.18
CA LYS A 207 -6.12 6.89 -17.75
C LYS A 207 -4.67 7.34 -17.88
N TYR A 208 -3.71 6.48 -17.57
CA TYR A 208 -2.28 6.86 -17.51
C TYR A 208 -1.43 6.23 -18.60
N GLY A 209 -2.03 5.56 -19.60
CA GLY A 209 -1.31 4.95 -20.70
C GLY A 209 -0.41 3.78 -20.28
N ILE A 210 -0.79 3.08 -19.21
CA ILE A 210 -0.12 1.86 -18.74
C ILE A 210 -0.55 0.70 -19.64
N ARG A 211 0.38 -0.15 -20.08
CA ARG A 211 0.03 -1.34 -20.85
C ARG A 211 -0.63 -2.37 -19.95
N PHE A 212 -1.83 -2.82 -20.32
CA PHE A 212 -2.68 -3.69 -19.51
C PHE A 212 -2.97 -5.01 -20.19
N HIS A 213 -2.91 -6.10 -19.44
CA HIS A 213 -3.46 -7.40 -19.84
C HIS A 213 -4.03 -8.12 -18.61
N ALA A 214 -5.21 -8.69 -18.76
CA ALA A 214 -5.82 -9.56 -17.75
C ALA A 214 -5.90 -10.98 -18.33
N TYR A 215 -4.97 -11.84 -17.95
CA TYR A 215 -4.99 -13.26 -18.31
C TYR A 215 -6.16 -13.94 -17.60
N ARG A 216 -7.11 -14.46 -18.39
CA ARG A 216 -8.29 -15.16 -17.89
C ARG A 216 -8.04 -16.65 -17.78
N GLU A 217 -9.00 -17.40 -17.25
CA GLU A 217 -8.87 -18.82 -16.92
C GLU A 217 -8.31 -19.67 -18.08
N ALA A 218 -8.76 -19.43 -19.31
CA ALA A 218 -8.26 -20.15 -20.49
C ALA A 218 -6.77 -19.86 -20.74
N GLU A 219 -6.37 -18.59 -20.69
CA GLU A 219 -4.97 -18.16 -20.87
C GLU A 219 -4.09 -18.59 -19.69
N LEU A 220 -4.60 -18.53 -18.47
CA LEU A 220 -3.91 -19.02 -17.26
C LEU A 220 -3.58 -20.50 -17.36
N LYS A 221 -4.53 -21.27 -17.91
CA LYS A 221 -4.33 -22.70 -18.14
C LYS A 221 -3.30 -22.98 -19.23
N GLU A 222 -3.32 -22.23 -20.33
CA GLU A 222 -2.31 -22.34 -21.39
C GLU A 222 -0.91 -21.96 -20.91
N LEU A 223 -0.81 -20.96 -20.05
CA LEU A 223 0.46 -20.52 -19.43
C LEU A 223 0.99 -21.50 -18.37
N GLY A 224 0.10 -22.31 -17.77
CA GLY A 224 0.47 -23.17 -16.64
C GLY A 224 0.39 -22.48 -15.28
N CYS A 225 -0.37 -21.39 -15.13
CA CYS A 225 -0.65 -20.73 -13.85
C CYS A 225 -1.64 -21.53 -13.00
N ASN A 226 -1.33 -22.82 -12.80
CA ASN A 226 -2.28 -23.75 -12.17
C ASN A 226 -2.43 -23.50 -10.66
N ALA A 227 -1.51 -22.80 -10.01
CA ALA A 227 -1.66 -22.49 -8.60
C ALA A 227 -2.74 -21.41 -8.38
N ILE A 228 -2.82 -20.39 -9.25
CA ILE A 228 -3.92 -19.42 -9.24
C ILE A 228 -5.25 -20.11 -9.52
N LEU A 229 -5.29 -20.98 -10.55
CA LEU A 229 -6.49 -21.74 -10.91
C LEU A 229 -6.98 -22.65 -9.79
N ALA A 230 -6.05 -23.36 -9.12
CA ALA A 230 -6.38 -24.26 -8.02
C ALA A 230 -7.03 -23.54 -6.85
N VAL A 231 -6.55 -22.34 -6.50
CA VAL A 231 -7.15 -21.53 -5.43
C VAL A 231 -8.57 -21.10 -5.81
N ASN A 232 -8.81 -20.74 -7.07
CA ASN A 232 -10.10 -20.23 -7.52
C ASN A 232 -11.13 -21.32 -7.84
N GLN A 233 -10.78 -22.61 -7.87
CA GLN A 233 -11.66 -23.69 -8.31
C GLN A 233 -12.99 -23.80 -7.54
N GLY A 234 -13.06 -23.24 -6.33
CA GLY A 234 -14.30 -23.21 -5.55
C GLY A 234 -15.22 -22.04 -5.89
N SER A 235 -14.73 -21.07 -6.64
CA SER A 235 -15.48 -19.88 -7.06
C SER A 235 -16.35 -20.15 -8.27
N SER A 236 -17.41 -19.36 -8.43
CA SER A 236 -18.22 -19.29 -9.66
C SER A 236 -17.72 -18.20 -10.62
N GLU A 237 -16.78 -17.39 -10.21
CA GLU A 237 -16.14 -16.34 -11.02
C GLU A 237 -14.81 -16.84 -11.56
N GLU A 238 -14.42 -16.41 -12.76
CA GLU A 238 -13.14 -16.75 -13.35
C GLU A 238 -12.00 -16.04 -12.62
N ALA A 239 -10.90 -16.74 -12.35
CA ALA A 239 -9.67 -16.13 -11.91
C ALA A 239 -9.10 -15.19 -12.98
N ALA A 240 -8.31 -14.22 -12.54
CA ALA A 240 -7.53 -13.39 -13.43
C ALA A 240 -6.12 -13.14 -12.88
N LEU A 241 -5.13 -13.08 -13.78
CA LEU A 241 -3.82 -12.51 -13.47
C LEU A 241 -3.70 -11.18 -14.21
N VAL A 242 -3.81 -10.10 -13.49
CA VAL A 242 -3.68 -8.75 -14.05
C VAL A 242 -2.21 -8.38 -14.13
N VAL A 243 -1.79 -7.95 -15.32
CA VAL A 243 -0.46 -7.39 -15.58
C VAL A 243 -0.62 -5.95 -16.05
N MET A 244 0.11 -5.05 -15.40
CA MET A 244 0.15 -3.62 -15.71
C MET A 244 1.61 -3.20 -15.88
N GLU A 245 2.01 -2.74 -17.09
CA GLU A 245 3.39 -2.35 -17.38
C GLU A 245 3.48 -0.85 -17.64
N TYR A 246 4.15 -0.15 -16.74
CA TYR A 246 4.51 1.25 -16.85
C TYR A 246 5.98 1.35 -17.25
N GLU A 247 6.26 1.74 -18.49
CA GLU A 247 7.61 1.74 -19.08
C GLU A 247 7.99 3.13 -19.65
N PRO A 248 8.27 4.13 -18.80
CA PRO A 248 8.70 5.45 -19.25
C PRO A 248 10.10 5.43 -19.89
N ARG A 249 10.91 4.39 -19.60
CA ARG A 249 12.28 4.19 -20.15
C ARG A 249 12.42 2.79 -20.76
N PRO A 250 11.88 2.56 -21.96
CA PRO A 250 11.94 1.26 -22.61
C PRO A 250 13.39 0.75 -22.75
N GLY A 251 13.63 -0.46 -22.26
CA GLY A 251 14.95 -1.12 -22.30
C GLY A 251 15.75 -1.03 -21.00
N ASP A 252 15.37 -0.17 -20.05
CA ASP A 252 15.94 -0.19 -18.70
C ASP A 252 15.36 -1.33 -17.87
N GLU A 253 16.03 -1.66 -16.77
CA GLU A 253 15.60 -2.71 -15.84
C GLU A 253 14.20 -2.41 -15.27
N LYS A 254 13.47 -3.49 -14.97
CA LYS A 254 12.11 -3.41 -14.39
C LYS A 254 12.12 -3.79 -12.93
N THR A 255 11.35 -3.06 -12.15
CA THR A 255 10.94 -3.45 -10.79
C THR A 255 9.52 -3.99 -10.83
N ALA A 256 9.29 -5.20 -10.31
CA ALA A 256 7.95 -5.76 -10.21
C ALA A 256 7.29 -5.42 -8.87
N LEU A 257 6.00 -5.15 -8.93
CA LEU A 257 5.10 -4.98 -7.80
C LEU A 257 4.09 -6.13 -7.83
N VAL A 258 4.26 -7.12 -6.95
CA VAL A 258 3.42 -8.31 -6.91
C VAL A 258 2.49 -8.23 -5.69
N GLY A 259 1.19 -8.14 -5.90
CA GLY A 259 0.22 -7.92 -4.82
C GLY A 259 -0.75 -9.08 -4.66
N LYS A 260 -0.86 -9.67 -3.45
CA LYS A 260 -1.90 -10.65 -3.14
C LYS A 260 -3.28 -10.04 -3.37
N GLY A 261 -4.09 -10.67 -4.24
CA GLY A 261 -5.41 -10.22 -4.63
C GLY A 261 -6.49 -11.27 -4.39
N LEU A 262 -6.54 -11.85 -3.18
CA LEU A 262 -7.64 -12.74 -2.78
C LEU A 262 -8.86 -11.89 -2.43
N MET A 263 -9.81 -11.82 -3.37
CA MET A 263 -11.01 -10.97 -3.21
C MET A 263 -11.87 -11.41 -2.02
N PHE A 264 -11.84 -12.70 -1.69
CA PHE A 264 -12.35 -13.26 -0.44
C PHE A 264 -11.66 -14.59 -0.13
N ASP A 265 -11.26 -14.78 1.13
CA ASP A 265 -10.66 -16.03 1.59
C ASP A 265 -11.51 -16.71 2.66
N ALA A 266 -12.22 -17.77 2.26
CA ALA A 266 -12.96 -18.62 3.19
C ALA A 266 -12.11 -19.76 3.76
N GLY A 267 -10.86 -19.95 3.28
CA GLY A 267 -9.99 -21.07 3.62
C GLY A 267 -10.18 -22.30 2.73
N GLY A 268 -11.15 -22.28 1.82
CA GLY A 268 -11.49 -23.47 1.03
C GLY A 268 -11.98 -24.63 1.92
N TYR A 269 -11.55 -25.88 1.67
CA TYR A 269 -11.92 -27.01 2.52
C TYR A 269 -11.29 -26.99 3.92
N HIS A 270 -10.22 -26.22 4.14
CA HIS A 270 -9.75 -25.85 5.49
C HIS A 270 -10.50 -24.60 5.95
N LEU A 271 -11.83 -24.74 6.03
CA LEU A 271 -12.76 -23.64 6.29
C LEU A 271 -12.39 -22.87 7.56
N LYS A 272 -12.22 -21.58 7.41
CA LYS A 272 -11.98 -20.67 8.52
C LYS A 272 -13.14 -20.69 9.53
N SER A 273 -12.83 -20.51 10.80
CA SER A 273 -13.86 -20.24 11.80
C SER A 273 -14.55 -18.91 11.50
N MET A 274 -15.76 -18.70 12.01
CA MET A 274 -16.48 -17.41 11.85
C MET A 274 -15.64 -16.22 12.28
N LYS A 275 -14.85 -16.35 13.34
CA LYS A 275 -13.96 -15.30 13.85
C LYS A 275 -12.79 -15.01 12.89
N ASP A 276 -12.23 -16.05 12.30
CA ASP A 276 -11.09 -15.91 11.40
C ASP A 276 -11.53 -15.50 9.99
N MET A 277 -12.81 -15.74 9.63
CA MET A 277 -13.41 -15.31 8.37
C MET A 277 -13.85 -13.83 8.39
N GLU A 278 -14.05 -13.24 9.58
CA GLU A 278 -14.40 -11.82 9.70
C GLU A 278 -13.28 -10.94 9.15
N GLY A 279 -13.61 -10.16 8.10
CA GLY A 279 -12.66 -9.24 7.48
C GLY A 279 -11.87 -9.85 6.31
N MET A 280 -12.24 -11.04 5.83
CA MET A 280 -11.51 -11.67 4.71
C MET A 280 -11.72 -11.00 3.35
N GLN A 281 -12.60 -10.00 3.24
CA GLN A 281 -12.60 -9.07 2.11
C GLN A 281 -11.34 -8.19 2.03
N TYR A 282 -10.58 -8.05 3.13
CA TYR A 282 -9.31 -7.32 3.15
C TYR A 282 -8.12 -8.11 2.59
N ASP A 283 -8.31 -9.37 2.23
CA ASP A 283 -7.22 -10.26 1.81
C ASP A 283 -6.66 -9.94 0.41
N MET A 284 -7.16 -8.88 -0.18
CA MET A 284 -6.71 -8.27 -1.44
C MET A 284 -5.99 -6.92 -1.24
N CYS A 285 -5.73 -6.49 -0.01
CA CYS A 285 -5.07 -5.21 0.26
C CYS A 285 -3.66 -5.14 -0.35
N GLY A 286 -2.97 -6.26 -0.53
CA GLY A 286 -1.69 -6.30 -1.25
C GLY A 286 -1.82 -5.78 -2.67
N ALA A 287 -2.75 -6.32 -3.44
CA ALA A 287 -3.03 -5.90 -4.81
C ALA A 287 -3.55 -4.45 -4.86
N ALA A 288 -4.51 -4.09 -4.00
CA ALA A 288 -5.06 -2.74 -3.96
C ALA A 288 -3.97 -1.68 -3.72
N ASN A 289 -3.11 -1.88 -2.72
CA ASN A 289 -2.06 -0.93 -2.39
C ASN A 289 -1.04 -0.77 -3.53
N LEU A 290 -0.64 -1.87 -4.17
CA LEU A 290 0.37 -1.83 -5.23
C LEU A 290 -0.20 -1.34 -6.57
N MET A 291 -1.48 -1.55 -6.87
CA MET A 291 -2.16 -0.92 -8.02
C MET A 291 -2.18 0.61 -7.88
N GLU A 292 -2.49 1.11 -6.70
CA GLU A 292 -2.47 2.54 -6.43
C GLU A 292 -1.05 3.13 -6.44
N ILE A 293 -0.02 2.36 -6.06
CA ILE A 293 1.38 2.78 -6.22
C ILE A 293 1.74 2.92 -7.71
N LEU A 294 1.24 2.05 -8.57
CA LEU A 294 1.40 2.20 -10.03
C LEU A 294 0.70 3.46 -10.53
N GLU A 295 -0.53 3.74 -10.07
CA GLU A 295 -1.24 4.98 -10.41
C GLU A 295 -0.44 6.21 -9.99
N ILE A 296 0.02 6.27 -8.73
CA ILE A 296 0.86 7.35 -8.19
C ILE A 296 2.13 7.53 -9.03
N SER A 297 2.80 6.42 -9.35
CA SER A 297 4.05 6.43 -10.10
C SER A 297 3.87 6.99 -11.52
N ALA A 298 2.82 6.56 -12.20
CA ALA A 298 2.52 7.02 -13.55
C ALA A 298 2.05 8.47 -13.56
N ALA A 299 1.16 8.85 -12.64
CA ALA A 299 0.66 10.22 -12.51
C ALA A 299 1.77 11.21 -12.14
N GLY A 300 2.69 10.79 -11.27
CA GLY A 300 3.87 11.58 -10.88
C GLY A 300 5.01 11.55 -11.89
N GLY A 301 4.89 10.81 -13.00
CA GLY A 301 5.91 10.72 -14.04
C GLY A 301 7.22 10.06 -13.57
N LEU A 302 7.13 9.08 -12.66
CA LEU A 302 8.30 8.33 -12.18
C LEU A 302 9.11 7.78 -13.36
N GLN A 303 10.42 7.99 -13.35
CA GLN A 303 11.32 7.57 -14.43
C GLN A 303 11.94 6.18 -14.18
N LYS A 304 11.14 5.23 -13.67
CA LYS A 304 11.51 3.80 -13.50
C LYS A 304 10.47 2.91 -14.17
N ASN A 305 10.93 1.84 -14.80
CA ASN A 305 10.03 0.83 -15.38
C ASN A 305 9.45 -0.04 -14.27
N LEU A 306 8.13 -0.10 -14.21
CA LEU A 306 7.40 -0.91 -13.23
C LEU A 306 6.54 -1.94 -13.94
N VAL A 307 6.42 -3.13 -13.37
CA VAL A 307 5.42 -4.12 -13.77
C VAL A 307 4.64 -4.57 -12.56
N GLY A 308 3.33 -4.26 -12.55
CA GLY A 308 2.39 -4.79 -11.57
C GLY A 308 1.90 -6.17 -12.00
N VAL A 309 1.88 -7.12 -11.06
CA VAL A 309 1.37 -8.48 -11.28
C VAL A 309 0.43 -8.84 -10.12
N PHE A 310 -0.85 -8.96 -10.41
CA PHE A 310 -1.90 -9.08 -9.41
C PHE A 310 -2.77 -10.31 -9.68
N PRO A 311 -2.56 -11.43 -8.95
CA PRO A 311 -3.43 -12.58 -9.03
C PRO A 311 -4.76 -12.27 -8.33
N LEU A 312 -5.84 -12.30 -9.07
CA LEU A 312 -7.20 -12.09 -8.57
C LEU A 312 -7.93 -13.41 -8.53
N ALA A 313 -8.24 -13.88 -7.33
CA ALA A 313 -8.92 -15.15 -7.08
C ALA A 313 -9.80 -15.05 -5.83
N ALA A 314 -10.68 -16.03 -5.64
CA ALA A 314 -11.48 -16.18 -4.43
C ALA A 314 -11.38 -17.62 -3.92
N ASN A 315 -10.89 -17.78 -2.70
CA ASN A 315 -10.71 -19.08 -2.06
C ASN A 315 -12.02 -19.49 -1.37
N LEU A 316 -12.90 -20.13 -2.12
CA LEU A 316 -14.25 -20.47 -1.69
C LEU A 316 -14.46 -21.99 -1.64
N ILE A 317 -15.53 -22.40 -0.94
CA ILE A 317 -16.01 -23.78 -0.97
C ILE A 317 -16.87 -23.99 -2.21
N GLY A 318 -16.60 -25.06 -2.94
CA GLY A 318 -17.38 -25.45 -4.11
C GLY A 318 -17.14 -26.92 -4.46
N PRO A 319 -17.96 -27.51 -5.33
CA PRO A 319 -17.82 -28.92 -5.70
C PRO A 319 -16.49 -29.24 -6.39
N SER A 320 -15.88 -28.25 -7.04
CA SER A 320 -14.57 -28.34 -7.72
C SER A 320 -13.40 -27.78 -6.91
N ALA A 321 -13.62 -27.22 -5.72
CA ALA A 321 -12.55 -26.63 -4.90
C ALA A 321 -11.43 -27.64 -4.63
N SER A 322 -10.20 -27.11 -4.57
CA SER A 322 -8.98 -27.87 -4.25
C SER A 322 -9.08 -28.59 -2.91
N ARG A 323 -8.46 -29.74 -2.83
CA ARG A 323 -8.49 -30.63 -1.64
C ARG A 323 -7.11 -30.83 -1.10
N MET A 324 -7.02 -31.15 0.17
CA MET A 324 -5.79 -31.65 0.78
C MET A 324 -5.27 -32.89 0.02
N GLY A 325 -4.01 -32.85 -0.39
CA GLY A 325 -3.35 -33.91 -1.17
C GLY A 325 -3.41 -33.70 -2.69
N ASP A 326 -4.12 -32.69 -3.19
CA ASP A 326 -4.06 -32.35 -4.61
C ASP A 326 -2.64 -31.88 -4.96
N ILE A 327 -2.16 -32.24 -6.16
CA ILE A 327 -0.85 -31.82 -6.68
C ILE A 327 -1.09 -30.90 -7.88
N ILE A 328 -0.38 -29.79 -7.89
CA ILE A 328 -0.38 -28.85 -9.00
C ILE A 328 1.05 -28.66 -9.53
N GLU A 329 1.18 -28.44 -10.83
CA GLU A 329 2.39 -27.92 -11.46
C GLU A 329 2.23 -26.41 -11.64
N THR A 330 3.12 -25.62 -11.08
CA THR A 330 3.08 -24.16 -11.14
C THR A 330 3.67 -23.62 -12.44
N LEU A 331 3.50 -22.31 -12.71
CA LEU A 331 4.10 -21.62 -13.86
C LEU A 331 5.63 -21.79 -13.95
N SER A 332 6.31 -22.03 -12.83
CA SER A 332 7.75 -22.31 -12.79
C SER A 332 8.12 -23.73 -13.23
N GLY A 333 7.15 -24.64 -13.34
CA GLY A 333 7.34 -26.07 -13.57
C GLY A 333 7.56 -26.88 -12.29
N LYS A 334 7.70 -26.24 -11.11
CA LYS A 334 7.75 -26.95 -9.82
C LYS A 334 6.38 -27.50 -9.46
N THR A 335 6.36 -28.71 -8.92
CA THR A 335 5.13 -29.34 -8.40
C THR A 335 4.93 -29.01 -6.93
N VAL A 336 3.69 -28.76 -6.54
CA VAL A 336 3.30 -28.41 -5.17
C VAL A 336 2.18 -29.30 -4.69
N GLU A 337 2.36 -29.95 -3.55
CA GLU A 337 1.28 -30.62 -2.82
C GLU A 337 0.50 -29.59 -1.99
N ILE A 338 -0.80 -29.48 -2.26
CA ILE A 338 -1.73 -28.66 -1.48
C ILE A 338 -2.10 -29.42 -0.21
N TYR A 339 -1.34 -29.19 0.85
CA TYR A 339 -1.65 -29.80 2.15
C TYR A 339 -2.71 -28.99 2.92
N ASN A 340 -2.66 -27.67 2.81
CA ASN A 340 -3.61 -26.77 3.46
C ASN A 340 -4.20 -25.79 2.45
N THR A 341 -5.50 -25.86 2.23
CA THR A 341 -6.20 -24.95 1.29
C THR A 341 -6.34 -23.53 1.83
N ASP A 342 -6.12 -23.30 3.14
CA ASP A 342 -6.04 -21.98 3.79
C ASP A 342 -4.59 -21.40 3.79
N ALA A 343 -3.70 -22.03 3.05
CA ALA A 343 -2.38 -21.50 2.67
C ALA A 343 -2.36 -21.16 1.17
N GLU A 344 -3.37 -20.50 0.71
CA GLU A 344 -3.72 -20.14 -0.67
C GLU A 344 -2.95 -18.93 -1.20
N GLY A 345 -2.67 -17.96 -0.31
CA GLY A 345 -1.99 -16.72 -0.68
C GLY A 345 -0.63 -16.98 -1.30
N ARG A 346 0.16 -17.89 -0.75
CA ARG A 346 1.46 -18.27 -1.32
C ARG A 346 1.32 -19.04 -2.64
N LEU A 347 0.20 -19.72 -2.86
CA LEU A 347 -0.07 -20.41 -4.13
C LEU A 347 -0.32 -19.39 -5.25
N VAL A 348 -1.19 -18.41 -5.04
CA VAL A 348 -1.41 -17.37 -6.07
C VAL A 348 -0.18 -16.51 -6.29
N LEU A 349 0.63 -16.28 -5.25
CA LEU A 349 1.86 -15.51 -5.36
C LEU A 349 2.97 -16.25 -6.11
N CYS A 350 3.10 -17.58 -5.99
CA CYS A 350 4.18 -18.31 -6.65
C CYS A 350 4.12 -18.20 -8.19
N ASP A 351 2.94 -18.32 -8.79
CA ASP A 351 2.76 -18.09 -10.23
C ASP A 351 3.01 -16.62 -10.59
N SER A 352 2.61 -15.68 -9.73
CA SER A 352 2.77 -14.25 -9.97
C SER A 352 4.22 -13.79 -9.88
N LEU A 353 4.99 -14.31 -8.92
CA LEU A 353 6.43 -14.07 -8.79
C LEU A 353 7.18 -14.60 -10.01
N THR A 354 6.82 -15.80 -10.47
CA THR A 354 7.39 -16.38 -11.69
C THR A 354 7.01 -15.54 -12.92
N MET A 355 5.76 -15.06 -13.03
CA MET A 355 5.33 -14.20 -14.13
C MET A 355 6.10 -12.88 -14.15
N ALA A 356 6.29 -12.23 -13.00
CA ALA A 356 7.03 -10.99 -12.89
C ALA A 356 8.46 -11.11 -13.45
N GLN A 357 9.14 -12.20 -13.15
CA GLN A 357 10.50 -12.49 -13.66
C GLN A 357 10.50 -12.83 -15.15
N LYS A 358 9.50 -13.56 -15.64
CA LYS A 358 9.31 -13.81 -17.09
C LYS A 358 9.07 -12.51 -17.88
N LEU A 359 8.50 -11.48 -17.25
CA LEU A 359 8.32 -10.14 -17.81
C LEU A 359 9.59 -9.26 -17.71
N GLY A 360 10.68 -9.81 -17.19
CA GLY A 360 12.01 -9.20 -17.15
C GLY A 360 12.33 -8.41 -15.89
N ALA A 361 11.55 -8.56 -14.83
CA ALA A 361 11.86 -7.90 -13.55
C ALA A 361 13.17 -8.43 -12.94
N LYS A 362 14.01 -7.52 -12.44
CA LYS A 362 15.26 -7.80 -11.74
C LYS A 362 15.17 -7.53 -10.23
N CYS A 363 14.21 -6.72 -9.84
CA CYS A 363 13.82 -6.48 -8.47
C CYS A 363 12.32 -6.78 -8.33
N VAL A 364 11.94 -7.51 -7.31
CA VAL A 364 10.55 -7.87 -7.04
C VAL A 364 10.19 -7.46 -5.62
N ILE A 365 9.16 -6.64 -5.49
CA ILE A 365 8.54 -6.27 -4.22
C ILE A 365 7.18 -6.92 -4.17
N ASP A 366 6.96 -7.84 -3.25
CA ASP A 366 5.62 -8.39 -3.06
C ASP A 366 5.02 -7.96 -1.72
N LEU A 367 3.71 -7.73 -1.74
CA LEU A 367 2.91 -7.27 -0.62
C LEU A 367 1.71 -8.18 -0.42
N ALA A 368 1.60 -8.78 0.76
CA ALA A 368 0.53 -9.73 1.01
C ALA A 368 0.05 -9.72 2.47
N THR A 369 -1.25 -9.90 2.66
CA THR A 369 -1.86 -10.32 3.92
C THR A 369 -1.70 -11.84 4.02
N LEU A 370 -0.47 -12.29 4.40
CA LEU A 370 -0.10 -13.68 4.17
C LEU A 370 -0.22 -14.57 5.39
N THR A 371 0.33 -14.15 6.55
CA THR A 371 0.41 -15.07 7.69
C THR A 371 -0.05 -14.44 9.00
N TYR A 372 -0.98 -15.13 9.67
CA TYR A 372 -1.38 -14.76 11.04
C TYR A 372 -0.20 -14.78 12.01
N SER A 373 0.82 -15.61 11.76
CA SER A 373 2.00 -15.69 12.62
C SER A 373 2.83 -14.40 12.63
N CYS A 374 2.93 -13.69 11.51
CA CYS A 374 3.54 -12.36 11.47
C CYS A 374 2.75 -11.36 12.31
N HIS A 375 1.42 -11.36 12.22
CA HIS A 375 0.57 -10.55 13.09
C HIS A 375 0.76 -10.90 14.57
N ALA A 376 0.79 -12.19 14.93
CA ALA A 376 0.99 -12.63 16.29
C ALA A 376 2.36 -12.21 16.86
N ALA A 377 3.39 -12.16 16.02
CA ALA A 377 4.74 -11.77 16.42
C ALA A 377 4.93 -10.25 16.49
N LEU A 378 4.38 -9.49 15.54
CA LEU A 378 4.69 -8.06 15.31
C LEU A 378 3.53 -7.11 15.66
N GLY A 379 2.31 -7.66 15.86
CA GLY A 379 1.11 -6.88 16.20
C GLY A 379 0.52 -6.11 15.02
N ASP A 380 -0.31 -5.11 15.33
CA ASP A 380 -1.16 -4.39 14.37
C ASP A 380 -0.45 -3.24 13.64
N LEU A 381 0.83 -2.97 13.91
CA LEU A 381 1.49 -1.75 13.43
C LEU A 381 2.76 -2.01 12.61
N THR A 382 3.25 -3.22 12.54
CA THR A 382 4.56 -3.53 11.96
C THR A 382 4.41 -4.64 10.91
N ALA A 383 4.87 -4.40 9.70
CA ALA A 383 4.95 -5.40 8.65
C ALA A 383 6.13 -6.35 8.88
N GLY A 384 5.93 -7.64 8.57
CA GLY A 384 7.06 -8.57 8.46
C GLY A 384 7.79 -8.34 7.14
N LEU A 385 9.12 -8.20 7.18
CA LEU A 385 9.96 -8.02 6.01
C LEU A 385 10.85 -9.23 5.85
N PHE A 386 10.78 -9.90 4.69
CA PHE A 386 11.68 -10.97 4.28
C PHE A 386 12.39 -10.57 2.99
N CYS A 387 13.67 -10.82 2.89
CA CYS A 387 14.46 -10.35 1.77
C CYS A 387 15.68 -11.26 1.53
N ASN A 388 16.00 -11.51 0.26
CA ASN A 388 17.15 -12.32 -0.14
C ASN A 388 18.43 -11.50 -0.38
N ASP A 389 18.37 -10.17 -0.29
CA ASP A 389 19.48 -9.25 -0.51
C ASP A 389 19.59 -8.26 0.65
N ASP A 390 20.74 -8.15 1.30
CA ASP A 390 20.95 -7.31 2.48
C ASP A 390 20.93 -5.81 2.15
N ALA A 391 21.36 -5.41 0.96
CA ALA A 391 21.36 -4.02 0.51
C ALA A 391 19.93 -3.56 0.24
N LEU A 392 19.17 -4.34 -0.55
CA LEU A 392 17.74 -4.08 -0.79
C LEU A 392 16.95 -4.04 0.51
N CYS A 393 17.22 -4.99 1.44
CA CYS A 393 16.56 -4.99 2.74
C CYS A 393 16.77 -3.67 3.47
N LYS A 394 18.01 -3.17 3.51
CA LYS A 394 18.35 -1.92 4.19
C LYS A 394 17.69 -0.71 3.53
N GLU A 395 17.65 -0.66 2.20
CA GLU A 395 17.00 0.42 1.46
C GLU A 395 15.50 0.48 1.75
N ILE A 396 14.82 -0.68 1.78
CA ILE A 396 13.39 -0.77 2.14
C ILE A 396 13.17 -0.37 3.61
N GLU A 397 13.98 -0.86 4.56
CA GLU A 397 13.88 -0.45 5.97
C GLU A 397 14.03 1.06 6.16
N ASP A 398 14.99 1.67 5.46
CA ASP A 398 15.23 3.11 5.51
C ASP A 398 14.06 3.90 4.89
N ALA A 399 13.55 3.47 3.72
CA ALA A 399 12.41 4.10 3.07
C ALA A 399 11.14 4.03 3.95
N MET A 400 10.87 2.88 4.57
CA MET A 400 9.77 2.70 5.53
C MET A 400 9.94 3.65 6.75
N ALA A 401 11.15 3.69 7.32
CA ALA A 401 11.43 4.54 8.48
C ALA A 401 11.26 6.03 8.16
N GLN A 402 11.75 6.48 6.99
CA GLN A 402 11.62 7.86 6.50
C GLN A 402 10.18 8.25 6.14
N SER A 403 9.33 7.28 5.87
CA SER A 403 7.89 7.47 5.64
C SER A 403 7.05 7.35 6.92
N GLY A 404 7.68 7.07 8.06
CA GLY A 404 7.00 6.82 9.34
C GLY A 404 6.27 5.49 9.42
N GLU A 405 6.47 4.59 8.45
CA GLU A 405 5.94 3.24 8.46
C GLU A 405 6.88 2.28 9.21
N ARG A 406 6.39 1.10 9.55
CA ARG A 406 7.14 0.14 10.35
C ARG A 406 7.25 -1.18 9.61
N CYS A 407 8.45 -1.68 9.47
CA CYS A 407 8.71 -3.06 9.13
C CYS A 407 9.76 -3.64 10.09
N TRP A 408 9.82 -4.96 10.14
CA TRP A 408 10.83 -5.68 10.91
C TRP A 408 11.33 -6.85 10.11
N ARG A 409 12.66 -6.91 9.89
CA ARG A 409 13.29 -8.01 9.16
C ARG A 409 13.14 -9.31 9.92
N MET A 410 12.54 -10.29 9.26
CA MET A 410 12.32 -11.64 9.75
C MET A 410 13.36 -12.60 9.14
N PRO A 411 13.63 -13.74 9.79
CA PRO A 411 14.60 -14.70 9.27
C PRO A 411 14.10 -15.37 7.98
N LEU A 412 15.03 -15.54 7.03
CA LEU A 412 14.87 -16.29 5.79
C LEU A 412 16.13 -17.11 5.59
N ASP A 413 16.06 -18.42 5.83
CA ASP A 413 17.18 -19.35 5.74
C ASP A 413 16.74 -20.77 5.39
N ASP A 414 17.72 -21.64 5.11
CA ASP A 414 17.49 -23.04 4.69
C ASP A 414 16.71 -23.86 5.72
N TRP A 415 16.80 -23.53 7.00
CA TRP A 415 16.07 -24.26 8.04
C TRP A 415 14.56 -24.16 7.85
N TYR A 416 14.04 -22.99 7.45
CA TYR A 416 12.61 -22.82 7.13
C TYR A 416 12.26 -23.40 5.76
N ARG A 417 13.20 -23.41 4.83
CA ARG A 417 13.07 -24.04 3.53
C ARG A 417 12.87 -25.55 3.65
N ASP A 418 13.66 -26.21 4.48
CA ASP A 418 13.58 -27.66 4.69
C ASP A 418 12.19 -28.10 5.19
N GLU A 419 11.45 -27.21 5.87
CA GLU A 419 10.09 -27.49 6.38
C GLU A 419 9.03 -27.59 5.27
N ILE A 420 9.31 -27.21 4.03
CA ILE A 420 8.39 -27.33 2.89
C ILE A 420 8.79 -28.43 1.90
N LEU A 421 9.92 -29.10 2.13
CA LEU A 421 10.46 -30.15 1.24
C LEU A 421 10.02 -31.57 1.65
N TRP A 422 9.08 -31.71 2.55
CA TRP A 422 8.70 -33.02 3.12
C TRP A 422 7.76 -33.86 2.24
N SER A 423 7.17 -33.29 1.16
CA SER A 423 6.29 -34.06 0.28
C SER A 423 7.03 -35.22 -0.37
N ALA A 424 6.39 -36.39 -0.39
CA ALA A 424 6.93 -37.56 -1.04
C ALA A 424 6.52 -37.66 -2.55
N ILE A 425 5.62 -36.75 -2.99
CA ILE A 425 4.94 -36.84 -4.29
C ILE A 425 4.98 -35.54 -5.09
N ALA A 426 5.55 -34.48 -4.53
CA ALA A 426 5.74 -33.18 -5.18
C ALA A 426 7.09 -32.58 -4.73
N ASP A 427 7.59 -31.59 -5.48
CA ASP A 427 8.84 -30.90 -5.13
C ASP A 427 8.70 -30.13 -3.80
N LEU A 428 7.53 -29.55 -3.58
CA LEU A 428 7.22 -28.71 -2.43
C LEU A 428 5.84 -29.08 -1.84
N ALA A 429 5.64 -28.76 -0.55
CA ALA A 429 4.32 -28.67 0.05
C ALA A 429 4.00 -27.21 0.39
N ASN A 430 2.74 -26.79 0.21
CA ASN A 430 2.36 -25.40 0.52
C ASN A 430 2.27 -25.11 2.01
N TYR A 431 2.45 -26.11 2.87
CA TYR A 431 2.30 -25.97 4.32
C TYR A 431 3.19 -26.98 5.09
N ALA A 432 3.64 -26.61 6.28
CA ALA A 432 4.42 -27.47 7.17
C ALA A 432 3.59 -27.82 8.42
N PRO A 433 2.98 -29.01 8.47
CA PRO A 433 2.05 -29.38 9.54
C PRO A 433 2.74 -29.49 10.91
N GLY A 434 2.15 -28.83 11.93
CA GLY A 434 2.66 -28.90 13.30
C GLY A 434 3.96 -28.15 13.55
N ARG A 435 4.47 -27.38 12.59
CA ARG A 435 5.73 -26.63 12.71
C ARG A 435 5.46 -25.18 13.13
N PRO A 436 6.20 -24.64 14.10
CA PRO A 436 6.17 -23.22 14.42
C PRO A 436 6.87 -22.39 13.33
N GLY A 437 6.64 -21.07 13.31
CA GLY A 437 7.34 -20.18 12.36
C GLY A 437 6.65 -20.10 10.99
N ALA A 438 5.32 -20.15 10.94
CA ALA A 438 4.56 -20.15 9.69
C ALA A 438 4.86 -18.95 8.76
N GLY A 439 5.24 -17.77 9.31
CA GLY A 439 5.67 -16.61 8.50
C GLY A 439 6.96 -16.88 7.74
N PRO A 440 8.08 -17.18 8.44
CA PRO A 440 9.32 -17.55 7.77
C PRO A 440 9.19 -18.74 6.82
N ILE A 441 8.39 -19.78 7.17
CA ILE A 441 8.13 -20.92 6.29
C ILE A 441 7.37 -20.48 5.02
N ALA A 442 6.39 -19.56 5.14
CA ALA A 442 5.69 -19.01 3.99
C ALA A 442 6.62 -18.20 3.09
N ALA A 443 7.49 -17.38 3.68
CA ALA A 443 8.48 -16.62 2.93
C ALA A 443 9.51 -17.54 2.24
N ALA A 444 9.96 -18.60 2.90
CA ALA A 444 10.84 -19.61 2.30
C ALA A 444 10.16 -20.31 1.12
N TYR A 445 8.85 -20.60 1.22
CA TYR A 445 8.07 -21.11 0.09
C TYR A 445 8.06 -20.13 -1.09
N LEU A 446 7.81 -18.85 -0.85
CA LEU A 446 7.82 -17.84 -1.92
C LEU A 446 9.21 -17.71 -2.55
N HIS A 447 10.27 -17.77 -1.74
CA HIS A 447 11.64 -17.68 -2.20
C HIS A 447 12.03 -18.82 -3.17
N GLU A 448 11.40 -19.99 -3.08
CA GLU A 448 11.59 -21.08 -4.04
C GLU A 448 11.18 -20.70 -5.48
N PHE A 449 10.40 -19.64 -5.66
CA PHE A 449 9.96 -19.14 -6.96
C PHE A 449 10.68 -17.87 -7.41
N ILE A 450 11.77 -17.53 -6.71
CA ILE A 450 12.67 -16.44 -7.09
C ILE A 450 13.89 -17.04 -7.78
N GLU A 451 14.17 -16.58 -8.99
CA GLU A 451 15.33 -17.02 -9.78
C GLU A 451 16.63 -16.43 -9.21
N ASP A 452 17.72 -17.18 -9.37
CA ASP A 452 19.05 -16.72 -8.96
C ASP A 452 19.39 -15.37 -9.62
N GLY A 453 19.84 -14.42 -8.81
CA GLY A 453 20.20 -13.08 -9.25
C GLY A 453 19.04 -12.10 -9.32
N THR A 454 17.80 -12.50 -9.00
CA THR A 454 16.68 -11.61 -8.80
C THR A 454 16.64 -11.12 -7.36
N GLN A 455 16.68 -9.81 -7.15
CA GLN A 455 16.46 -9.20 -5.84
C GLN A 455 14.98 -9.30 -5.47
N TRP A 456 14.70 -9.70 -4.25
CA TRP A 456 13.33 -9.90 -3.81
C TRP A 456 13.12 -9.47 -2.35
N VAL A 457 12.00 -8.79 -2.13
CA VAL A 457 11.48 -8.47 -0.80
C VAL A 457 10.01 -8.80 -0.72
N HIS A 458 9.64 -9.52 0.35
CA HIS A 458 8.26 -9.81 0.74
C HIS A 458 7.87 -9.00 1.97
N LEU A 459 6.74 -8.30 1.89
CA LEU A 459 6.14 -7.55 2.97
C LEU A 459 4.84 -8.23 3.42
N ASP A 460 4.90 -8.95 4.55
CA ASP A 460 3.71 -9.56 5.18
C ASP A 460 3.00 -8.52 6.03
N VAL A 461 1.86 -8.07 5.54
CA VAL A 461 1.09 -6.96 6.12
C VAL A 461 -0.20 -7.39 6.82
N VAL A 462 -0.39 -8.68 7.10
CA VAL A 462 -1.65 -9.17 7.71
C VAL A 462 -2.01 -8.45 9.02
N GLY A 463 -1.02 -8.02 9.80
CA GLY A 463 -1.24 -7.22 11.01
C GLY A 463 -1.66 -5.79 10.70
N PRO A 464 -0.80 -5.00 10.03
CA PRO A 464 -1.03 -3.57 9.82
C PRO A 464 -1.95 -3.23 8.65
N ALA A 465 -2.37 -4.18 7.79
CA ALA A 465 -3.25 -3.92 6.68
C ALA A 465 -4.64 -3.42 7.10
N VAL A 466 -5.10 -3.80 8.30
CA VAL A 466 -6.47 -3.52 8.76
C VAL A 466 -6.49 -2.97 10.18
N GLN A 467 -7.05 -1.79 10.35
CA GLN A 467 -7.40 -1.24 11.65
C GLN A 467 -8.72 -1.86 12.14
N ARG A 468 -8.67 -2.80 13.07
CA ARG A 468 -9.84 -3.55 13.55
C ARG A 468 -10.85 -2.69 14.30
N LYS A 469 -10.40 -1.64 14.98
CA LYS A 469 -11.21 -0.65 15.69
C LYS A 469 -10.70 0.74 15.38
N SER A 470 -11.59 1.73 15.30
CA SER A 470 -11.15 3.12 15.19
C SER A 470 -10.24 3.48 16.36
N GLY A 471 -9.03 3.90 16.03
CA GLY A 471 -8.01 4.34 16.98
C GLY A 471 -7.88 5.86 17.00
N LYS A 472 -6.79 6.35 17.60
CA LYS A 472 -6.47 7.78 17.61
C LYS A 472 -6.06 8.34 16.26
N HIS A 473 -5.44 7.50 15.43
CA HIS A 473 -4.76 7.94 14.20
C HIS A 473 -5.51 7.51 12.93
N LEU A 474 -6.19 6.36 12.96
CA LEU A 474 -6.89 5.80 11.81
C LEU A 474 -8.30 5.34 12.16
N ALA A 475 -9.22 5.51 11.22
CA ALA A 475 -10.54 4.89 11.26
C ALA A 475 -10.43 3.36 11.08
N LYS A 476 -11.45 2.64 11.56
CA LYS A 476 -11.61 1.19 11.29
C LYS A 476 -11.59 0.92 9.78
N GLY A 477 -10.95 -0.16 9.37
CA GLY A 477 -10.89 -0.63 7.98
C GLY A 477 -9.46 -0.71 7.43
N ALA A 478 -9.32 -0.83 6.13
CA ALA A 478 -8.04 -0.89 5.43
C ALA A 478 -7.18 0.36 5.71
N THR A 479 -5.87 0.19 5.74
CA THR A 479 -4.93 1.23 6.21
C THR A 479 -4.08 1.85 5.09
N GLY A 480 -3.88 1.16 3.96
CA GLY A 480 -2.93 1.55 2.92
C GLY A 480 -1.47 1.40 3.37
N VAL A 481 -1.20 0.45 4.28
CA VAL A 481 0.14 0.21 4.83
C VAL A 481 1.17 -0.09 3.74
N CYS A 482 2.41 0.30 3.98
CA CYS A 482 3.58 0.15 3.13
C CYS A 482 3.56 0.98 1.84
N MET A 483 2.47 1.69 1.52
CA MET A 483 2.43 2.50 0.29
C MET A 483 3.45 3.65 0.33
N ALA A 484 3.56 4.34 1.45
CA ALA A 484 4.49 5.47 1.57
C ALA A 484 5.95 5.03 1.49
N GLY A 485 6.29 3.93 2.16
CA GLY A 485 7.64 3.36 2.14
C GLY A 485 8.03 2.84 0.76
N VAL A 486 7.13 2.09 0.09
CA VAL A 486 7.40 1.57 -1.26
C VAL A 486 7.52 2.70 -2.27
N CYS A 487 6.62 3.70 -2.26
CA CYS A 487 6.75 4.88 -3.14
C CYS A 487 8.07 5.61 -2.92
N ARG A 488 8.50 5.77 -1.66
CA ARG A 488 9.78 6.43 -1.35
C ARG A 488 10.98 5.62 -1.84
N PHE A 489 10.94 4.30 -1.70
CA PHE A 489 11.97 3.41 -2.27
C PHE A 489 12.04 3.55 -3.79
N LEU A 490 10.90 3.51 -4.47
CA LEU A 490 10.83 3.66 -5.93
C LEU A 490 11.32 5.02 -6.42
N ALA A 491 11.18 6.07 -5.62
CA ALA A 491 11.63 7.43 -5.95
C ALA A 491 13.15 7.65 -5.71
N GLN A 492 13.87 6.72 -5.08
CA GLN A 492 15.33 6.79 -4.93
C GLN A 492 16.01 6.52 -6.28
N GLU A 493 17.10 7.28 -6.57
CA GLU A 493 17.89 7.17 -7.82
C GLU A 493 18.69 5.86 -7.91
#